data_01f642a8fd1c7265c9a75f159c0101e7
#
_entry.id   01f642a8fd1c7265c9a75f159c0101e7
#
_cell.length_a   1.000
_cell.length_b   1.000
_cell.length_c   1.000
_cell.angle_alpha   90.00
_cell.angle_beta   90.00
_cell.angle_gamma   90.00
#
_symmetry.space_group_name_H-M   'P 1'
#
loop_
_entity.id
_entity.type
_entity.pdbx_description
1 polymer ?
#
loop_
_entity_poly.entity_id
_entity_poly.type
_entity_poly.pdbx_seq_one_letter_code
_entity_poly.pdbx_strand_id
1 'polypeptide(L)'
;GKLLDYGSGTGEFLNLARSKGWAVQGIEIADEPRRASKSKYNLEVQSPSALGNIEDQSLDVITMWHVLEHVADLSSVIEGVISKLKKNGMLVLALPNPDSWDANHYKEYWAAWDLPIHFYHFKKKNIEFLASRFGLELVEIRNMPFDSYYVSLLSEGYVGGNFKWIKAAFIGFVSNVRSGGHNASSLTYILRKSKTGA
;
A
#
# COMPACT_ATOMS: atom_id res chain seq x y z
N GLY A 1 11.16 14.65 -10.06
CA GLY A 1 9.76 14.28 -10.31
C GLY A 1 8.84 14.75 -9.20
N LYS A 2 7.53 14.73 -9.44
CA LYS A 2 6.48 15.05 -8.47
C LYS A 2 5.84 13.75 -7.96
N LEU A 3 5.77 13.58 -6.64
CA LEU A 3 5.25 12.38 -5.97
C LEU A 3 4.13 12.76 -5.01
N LEU A 4 3.02 12.02 -5.06
CA LEU A 4 1.98 12.03 -4.04
C LEU A 4 2.03 10.71 -3.28
N ASP A 5 2.05 10.78 -1.94
CA ASP A 5 1.80 9.63 -1.07
C ASP A 5 0.40 9.75 -0.48
N TYR A 6 -0.51 8.88 -0.91
CA TYR A 6 -1.90 8.85 -0.45
C TYR A 6 -2.03 7.86 0.71
N GLY A 7 -2.37 8.35 1.89
CA GLY A 7 -2.26 7.64 3.16
C GLY A 7 -0.84 7.74 3.73
N SER A 8 -0.27 8.96 3.72
CA SER A 8 1.15 9.18 4.02
C SER A 8 1.52 9.00 5.51
N GLY A 9 0.56 8.74 6.38
CA GLY A 9 0.80 8.58 7.81
C GLY A 9 1.56 9.77 8.40
N THR A 10 2.59 9.45 9.17
CA THR A 10 3.44 10.44 9.84
C THR A 10 4.55 11.01 8.96
N GLY A 11 4.58 10.67 7.65
CA GLY A 11 5.39 11.34 6.63
C GLY A 11 6.82 10.79 6.47
N GLU A 12 7.16 9.63 7.05
CA GLU A 12 8.49 9.01 6.94
C GLU A 12 8.90 8.79 5.48
N PHE A 13 8.01 8.17 4.70
CA PHE A 13 8.27 7.91 3.28
C PHE A 13 8.39 9.20 2.47
N LEU A 14 7.50 10.18 2.73
CA LEU A 14 7.60 11.50 2.08
C LEU A 14 8.92 12.19 2.37
N ASN A 15 9.38 12.15 3.63
CA ASN A 15 10.65 12.74 4.02
C ASN A 15 11.83 12.05 3.32
N LEU A 16 11.80 10.73 3.23
CA LEU A 16 12.79 9.96 2.46
C LEU A 16 12.77 10.32 0.98
N ALA A 17 11.59 10.37 0.35
CA ALA A 17 11.45 10.74 -1.05
C ALA A 17 11.96 12.17 -1.31
N ARG A 18 11.61 13.12 -0.44
CA ARG A 18 12.13 14.51 -0.52
C ARG A 18 13.66 14.56 -0.43
N SER A 19 14.28 13.79 0.45
CA SER A 19 15.75 13.71 0.58
C SER A 19 16.43 13.15 -0.68
N LYS A 20 15.67 12.41 -1.52
CA LYS A 20 16.12 11.91 -2.83
C LYS A 20 15.78 12.85 -3.99
N GLY A 21 15.35 14.07 -3.71
CA GLY A 21 15.09 15.11 -4.71
C GLY A 21 13.71 15.09 -5.35
N TRP A 22 12.73 14.36 -4.77
CA TRP A 22 11.35 14.42 -5.21
C TRP A 22 10.65 15.66 -4.67
N ALA A 23 9.82 16.29 -5.49
CA ALA A 23 8.81 17.25 -5.03
C ALA A 23 7.63 16.42 -4.49
N VAL A 24 7.42 16.47 -3.17
CA VAL A 24 6.50 15.57 -2.49
C VAL A 24 5.22 16.27 -2.03
N GLN A 25 4.11 15.56 -2.12
CA GLN A 25 2.82 15.92 -1.54
C GLN A 25 2.31 14.72 -0.72
N GLY A 26 1.58 14.98 0.36
CA GLY A 26 0.98 13.93 1.19
C GLY A 26 -0.50 14.17 1.40
N ILE A 27 -1.27 13.08 1.39
CA ILE A 27 -2.66 13.05 1.81
C ILE A 27 -2.78 12.01 2.92
N GLU A 28 -3.45 12.39 4.03
CA GLU A 28 -3.69 11.51 5.16
C GLU A 28 -5.04 11.86 5.80
N ILE A 29 -5.85 10.86 6.13
CA ILE A 29 -7.20 11.06 6.68
C ILE A 29 -7.15 11.52 8.14
N ALA A 30 -6.21 10.98 8.94
CA ALA A 30 -6.13 11.22 10.37
C ALA A 30 -5.36 12.52 10.71
N ASP A 31 -5.92 13.32 11.60
CA ASP A 31 -5.33 14.60 12.01
C ASP A 31 -4.01 14.44 12.77
N GLU A 32 -3.91 13.42 13.60
CA GLU A 32 -2.73 13.20 14.43
C GLU A 32 -1.47 12.89 13.61
N PRO A 33 -1.49 11.94 12.64
CA PRO A 33 -0.37 11.72 11.74
C PRO A 33 0.00 12.96 10.92
N ARG A 34 -0.99 13.76 10.44
CA ARG A 34 -0.70 15.01 9.73
C ARG A 34 0.07 16.01 10.60
N ARG A 35 -0.35 16.19 11.87
CA ARG A 35 0.38 17.03 12.83
C ARG A 35 1.78 16.50 13.12
N ALA A 36 1.93 15.17 13.26
CA ALA A 36 3.23 14.53 13.48
C ALA A 36 4.16 14.75 12.28
N SER A 37 3.69 14.63 11.05
CA SER A 37 4.44 14.91 9.82
C SER A 37 4.95 16.35 9.79
N LYS A 38 4.10 17.31 10.16
CA LYS A 38 4.48 18.72 10.26
C LYS A 38 5.55 18.93 11.33
N SER A 39 5.35 18.38 12.53
CA SER A 39 6.26 18.55 13.66
C SER A 39 7.63 17.91 13.41
N LYS A 40 7.66 16.66 12.90
CA LYS A 40 8.90 15.91 12.73
C LYS A 40 9.72 16.33 11.51
N TYR A 41 9.03 16.60 10.40
CA TYR A 41 9.68 16.74 9.09
C TYR A 41 9.40 18.08 8.40
N ASN A 42 8.59 18.94 8.99
CA ASN A 42 8.09 20.18 8.37
C ASN A 42 7.44 19.89 7.00
N LEU A 43 6.62 18.83 6.92
CA LEU A 43 5.84 18.45 5.76
C LEU A 43 4.38 18.83 5.97
N GLU A 44 3.80 19.53 5.00
CA GLU A 44 2.37 19.86 4.97
C GLU A 44 1.61 18.70 4.31
N VAL A 45 1.04 17.83 5.13
CA VAL A 45 0.17 16.74 4.68
C VAL A 45 -1.28 17.20 4.76
N GLN A 46 -2.04 16.97 3.71
CA GLN A 46 -3.41 17.46 3.56
C GLN A 46 -4.45 16.34 3.81
N SER A 47 -5.71 16.76 4.00
CA SER A 47 -6.82 15.80 4.10
C SER A 47 -7.23 15.24 2.73
N PRO A 48 -7.99 14.13 2.64
CA PRO A 48 -8.41 13.53 1.37
C PRO A 48 -9.17 14.47 0.44
N SER A 49 -9.90 15.46 0.98
CA SER A 49 -10.60 16.48 0.17
C SER A 49 -9.65 17.32 -0.70
N ALA A 50 -8.39 17.40 -0.36
CA ALA A 50 -7.39 18.11 -1.14
C ALA A 50 -6.98 17.42 -2.45
N LEU A 51 -7.33 16.15 -2.65
CA LEU A 51 -7.07 15.45 -3.91
C LEU A 51 -7.68 16.19 -5.11
N GLY A 52 -8.86 16.78 -4.93
CA GLY A 52 -9.52 17.57 -5.96
C GLY A 52 -8.76 18.85 -6.36
N ASN A 53 -7.93 19.39 -5.48
CA ASN A 53 -7.14 20.60 -5.71
C ASN A 53 -5.81 20.33 -6.46
N ILE A 54 -5.41 19.08 -6.58
CA ILE A 54 -4.22 18.69 -7.35
C ILE A 54 -4.56 18.77 -8.83
N GLU A 55 -3.71 19.42 -9.60
CA GLU A 55 -3.85 19.54 -11.05
C GLU A 55 -3.82 18.15 -11.72
N ASP A 56 -4.72 17.93 -12.66
CA ASP A 56 -4.76 16.68 -13.43
C ASP A 56 -3.48 16.51 -14.26
N GLN A 57 -3.06 15.28 -14.41
CA GLN A 57 -1.85 14.91 -15.18
C GLN A 57 -0.59 15.65 -14.74
N SER A 58 -0.45 15.96 -13.45
CA SER A 58 0.68 16.72 -12.89
C SER A 58 1.71 15.86 -12.17
N LEU A 59 1.36 14.64 -11.74
CA LEU A 59 2.18 13.77 -10.90
C LEU A 59 2.89 12.68 -11.71
N ASP A 60 4.16 12.44 -11.39
CA ASP A 60 4.96 11.37 -11.99
C ASP A 60 4.70 10.02 -11.31
N VAL A 61 4.52 10.05 -9.97
CA VAL A 61 4.29 8.85 -9.14
C VAL A 61 3.24 9.14 -8.08
N ILE A 62 2.35 8.16 -7.86
CA ILE A 62 1.48 8.12 -6.69
C ILE A 62 1.71 6.81 -5.96
N THR A 63 1.85 6.87 -4.64
CA THR A 63 2.05 5.70 -3.77
C THR A 63 0.88 5.55 -2.81
N MET A 64 0.50 4.29 -2.51
CA MET A 64 -0.48 3.90 -1.50
C MET A 64 0.07 2.69 -0.75
N TRP A 65 0.60 2.91 0.45
CA TRP A 65 1.23 1.88 1.28
C TRP A 65 0.23 1.38 2.31
N HIS A 66 -0.38 0.22 2.07
CA HIS A 66 -1.43 -0.35 2.93
C HIS A 66 -2.59 0.63 3.17
N VAL A 67 -3.19 1.12 2.08
CA VAL A 67 -4.25 2.13 2.12
C VAL A 67 -5.47 1.67 1.35
N LEU A 68 -5.29 1.04 0.18
CA LEU A 68 -6.39 0.76 -0.74
C LEU A 68 -7.41 -0.22 -0.14
N GLU A 69 -6.96 -1.13 0.73
CA GLU A 69 -7.80 -2.07 1.47
C GLU A 69 -8.75 -1.40 2.46
N HIS A 70 -8.43 -0.17 2.90
CA HIS A 70 -9.22 0.63 3.83
C HIS A 70 -10.20 1.60 3.15
N VAL A 71 -10.16 1.69 1.84
CA VAL A 71 -10.95 2.68 1.09
C VAL A 71 -12.37 2.15 0.85
N ALA A 72 -13.38 2.81 1.43
CA ALA A 72 -14.77 2.38 1.28
C ALA A 72 -15.30 2.56 -0.16
N ASP A 73 -15.04 3.71 -0.80
CA ASP A 73 -15.37 3.97 -2.21
C ASP A 73 -14.14 3.82 -3.10
N LEU A 74 -13.84 2.57 -3.41
CA LEU A 74 -12.68 2.18 -4.21
C LEU A 74 -12.65 2.85 -5.59
N SER A 75 -13.79 2.89 -6.28
CA SER A 75 -13.86 3.41 -7.65
C SER A 75 -13.56 4.91 -7.69
N SER A 76 -14.20 5.69 -6.83
CA SER A 76 -14.01 7.14 -6.77
C SER A 76 -12.55 7.52 -6.43
N VAL A 77 -11.94 6.82 -5.45
CA VAL A 77 -10.56 7.11 -5.07
C VAL A 77 -9.58 6.73 -6.18
N ILE A 78 -9.75 5.58 -6.81
CA ILE A 78 -8.86 5.14 -7.91
C ILE A 78 -8.99 6.08 -9.12
N GLU A 79 -10.19 6.47 -9.53
CA GLU A 79 -10.42 7.43 -10.60
C GLU A 79 -9.77 8.79 -10.29
N GLY A 80 -10.00 9.29 -9.07
CA GLY A 80 -9.41 10.53 -8.60
C GLY A 80 -7.88 10.51 -8.61
N VAL A 81 -7.27 9.43 -8.12
CA VAL A 81 -5.82 9.24 -8.10
C VAL A 81 -5.24 9.16 -9.51
N ILE A 82 -5.86 8.36 -10.40
CA ILE A 82 -5.38 8.17 -11.77
C ILE A 82 -5.50 9.46 -12.59
N SER A 83 -6.52 10.29 -12.35
CA SER A 83 -6.66 11.58 -13.05
C SER A 83 -5.43 12.48 -12.82
N LYS A 84 -4.79 12.40 -11.64
CA LYS A 84 -3.63 13.21 -11.27
C LYS A 84 -2.32 12.71 -11.88
N LEU A 85 -2.25 11.44 -12.30
CA LEU A 85 -1.07 10.88 -12.95
C LEU A 85 -0.89 11.43 -14.36
N LYS A 86 0.33 11.81 -14.68
CA LYS A 86 0.77 12.09 -16.05
C LYS A 86 0.57 10.87 -16.96
N LYS A 87 0.62 11.08 -18.27
CA LYS A 87 0.80 9.98 -19.23
C LYS A 87 2.10 9.25 -18.89
N ASN A 88 2.05 7.93 -18.79
CA ASN A 88 3.14 7.07 -18.29
C ASN A 88 3.51 7.27 -16.80
N GLY A 89 2.73 8.04 -16.03
CA GLY A 89 2.89 8.11 -14.58
C GLY A 89 2.63 6.77 -13.91
N MET A 90 3.24 6.59 -12.75
CA MET A 90 3.22 5.31 -12.02
C MET A 90 2.32 5.37 -10.79
N LEU A 91 1.49 4.34 -10.61
CA LEU A 91 0.76 4.06 -9.37
C LEU A 91 1.44 2.86 -8.68
N VAL A 92 1.85 3.05 -7.43
CA VAL A 92 2.47 2.01 -6.61
C VAL A 92 1.52 1.66 -5.48
N LEU A 93 1.09 0.40 -5.43
CA LEU A 93 0.17 -0.12 -4.42
C LEU A 93 0.87 -1.19 -3.60
N ALA A 94 1.01 -1.02 -2.29
CA ALA A 94 1.41 -2.07 -1.39
C ALA A 94 0.18 -2.62 -0.68
N LEU A 95 -0.02 -3.94 -0.73
CA LEU A 95 -1.25 -4.60 -0.27
C LEU A 95 -0.95 -5.95 0.38
N PRO A 96 -1.69 -6.34 1.44
CA PRO A 96 -1.66 -7.69 1.97
C PRO A 96 -2.07 -8.71 0.90
N ASN A 97 -1.41 -9.87 0.91
CA ASN A 97 -1.66 -10.94 -0.05
C ASN A 97 -2.36 -12.13 0.62
N PRO A 98 -3.68 -12.30 0.45
CA PRO A 98 -4.43 -13.40 1.06
C PRO A 98 -4.06 -14.79 0.49
N ASP A 99 -3.32 -14.85 -0.61
CA ASP A 99 -2.83 -16.10 -1.18
C ASP A 99 -1.40 -16.46 -0.67
N SER A 100 -0.83 -15.69 0.26
CA SER A 100 0.49 -15.93 0.83
C SER A 100 0.55 -17.22 1.65
N TRP A 101 1.78 -17.72 1.85
CA TRP A 101 1.97 -18.94 2.65
C TRP A 101 1.54 -18.74 4.11
N ASP A 102 1.86 -17.60 4.71
CA ASP A 102 1.48 -17.27 6.08
C ASP A 102 -0.03 -17.07 6.24
N ALA A 103 -0.72 -16.47 5.25
CA ALA A 103 -2.19 -16.41 5.24
C ALA A 103 -2.80 -17.82 5.26
N ASN A 104 -2.28 -18.75 4.46
CA ASN A 104 -2.71 -20.15 4.45
C ASN A 104 -2.35 -20.90 5.74
N HIS A 105 -1.24 -20.52 6.41
CA HIS A 105 -0.82 -21.12 7.67
C HIS A 105 -1.72 -20.67 8.83
N TYR A 106 -1.96 -19.36 8.96
CA TYR A 106 -2.75 -18.80 10.07
C TYR A 106 -4.26 -18.87 9.88
N LYS A 107 -4.72 -19.02 8.63
CA LYS A 107 -6.16 -19.10 8.27
C LYS A 107 -6.93 -17.91 8.85
N GLU A 108 -7.96 -18.18 9.69
CA GLU A 108 -8.78 -17.16 10.35
C GLU A 108 -8.00 -16.26 11.32
N TYR A 109 -6.84 -16.69 11.81
CA TYR A 109 -5.98 -15.93 12.71
C TYR A 109 -4.96 -15.06 11.97
N TRP A 110 -4.97 -15.05 10.62
CA TRP A 110 -4.06 -14.19 9.88
C TRP A 110 -4.39 -12.71 10.13
N ALA A 111 -3.44 -11.99 10.73
CA ALA A 111 -3.69 -10.63 11.21
C ALA A 111 -4.07 -9.65 10.10
N ALA A 112 -3.60 -9.89 8.87
CA ALA A 112 -3.91 -8.99 7.77
C ALA A 112 -5.32 -9.18 7.17
N TRP A 113 -6.17 -10.04 7.76
CA TRP A 113 -7.62 -9.94 7.52
C TRP A 113 -8.16 -8.62 8.08
N ASP A 114 -7.71 -8.22 9.26
CA ASP A 114 -8.01 -6.96 9.95
C ASP A 114 -9.47 -6.50 9.83
N LEU A 115 -10.40 -7.41 10.08
CA LEU A 115 -11.84 -7.15 10.01
C LEU A 115 -12.32 -6.39 11.25
N PRO A 116 -13.20 -5.39 11.10
CA PRO A 116 -13.85 -4.90 9.87
C PRO A 116 -13.13 -3.72 9.19
N ILE A 117 -11.85 -3.47 9.52
CA ILE A 117 -11.09 -2.29 9.09
C ILE A 117 -10.69 -2.41 7.61
N HIS A 118 -10.28 -3.61 7.17
CA HIS A 118 -10.08 -3.91 5.77
C HIS A 118 -11.43 -4.19 5.08
N PHE A 119 -11.83 -3.30 4.17
CA PHE A 119 -13.02 -3.51 3.33
C PHE A 119 -12.78 -4.49 2.20
N TYR A 120 -11.53 -4.61 1.75
CA TYR A 120 -11.12 -5.43 0.61
C TYR A 120 -9.88 -6.27 0.91
N HIS A 121 -9.84 -7.46 0.30
CA HIS A 121 -8.66 -8.32 0.30
C HIS A 121 -8.29 -8.60 -1.16
N PHE A 122 -7.16 -8.05 -1.59
CA PHE A 122 -6.75 -8.06 -3.00
C PHE A 122 -5.84 -9.24 -3.32
N LYS A 123 -6.31 -10.14 -4.18
CA LYS A 123 -5.48 -11.12 -4.86
C LYS A 123 -4.87 -10.49 -6.12
N LYS A 124 -3.79 -11.06 -6.63
CA LYS A 124 -3.15 -10.59 -7.88
C LYS A 124 -4.16 -10.38 -9.02
N LYS A 125 -5.06 -11.34 -9.26
CA LYS A 125 -6.10 -11.24 -10.28
C LYS A 125 -7.05 -10.04 -10.11
N ASN A 126 -7.27 -9.61 -8.86
CA ASN A 126 -8.10 -8.44 -8.59
C ASN A 126 -7.38 -7.15 -8.99
N ILE A 127 -6.06 -7.09 -8.80
CA ILE A 127 -5.25 -5.95 -9.23
C ILE A 127 -5.12 -5.92 -10.76
N GLU A 128 -4.97 -7.07 -11.42
CA GLU A 128 -4.99 -7.18 -12.88
C GLU A 128 -6.32 -6.69 -13.46
N PHE A 129 -7.45 -7.08 -12.85
CA PHE A 129 -8.77 -6.61 -13.22
C PHE A 129 -8.93 -5.10 -13.00
N LEU A 130 -8.52 -4.59 -11.85
CA LEU A 130 -8.52 -3.15 -11.53
C LEU A 130 -7.69 -2.37 -12.56
N ALA A 131 -6.49 -2.85 -12.86
CA ALA A 131 -5.61 -2.24 -13.86
C ALA A 131 -6.31 -2.14 -15.22
N SER A 132 -6.88 -3.25 -15.70
CA SER A 132 -7.62 -3.29 -16.97
C SER A 132 -8.82 -2.32 -16.98
N ARG A 133 -9.60 -2.30 -15.89
CA ARG A 133 -10.79 -1.44 -15.78
C ARG A 133 -10.48 0.05 -15.84
N PHE A 134 -9.36 0.46 -15.23
CA PHE A 134 -8.98 1.87 -15.09
C PHE A 134 -7.87 2.33 -16.05
N GLY A 135 -7.60 1.57 -17.11
CA GLY A 135 -6.62 1.95 -18.12
C GLY A 135 -5.17 1.99 -17.59
N LEU A 136 -4.86 1.10 -16.67
CA LEU A 136 -3.51 0.90 -16.15
C LEU A 136 -2.90 -0.39 -16.72
N GLU A 137 -1.58 -0.44 -16.78
CA GLU A 137 -0.79 -1.62 -17.13
C GLU A 137 -0.02 -2.07 -15.89
N LEU A 138 -0.14 -3.34 -15.49
CA LEU A 138 0.69 -3.93 -14.44
C LEU A 138 2.10 -4.17 -14.98
N VAL A 139 3.06 -3.38 -14.49
CA VAL A 139 4.45 -3.42 -14.98
C VAL A 139 5.30 -4.40 -14.19
N GLU A 140 5.12 -4.41 -12.85
CA GLU A 140 5.98 -5.19 -11.96
C GLU A 140 5.23 -5.54 -10.67
N ILE A 141 5.60 -6.69 -10.09
CA ILE A 141 5.19 -7.08 -8.73
C ILE A 141 6.46 -7.34 -7.92
N ARG A 142 6.52 -6.82 -6.71
CA ARG A 142 7.63 -7.03 -5.77
C ARG A 142 7.12 -7.61 -4.46
N ASN A 143 7.89 -8.54 -3.91
CA ASN A 143 7.65 -9.04 -2.55
C ASN A 143 8.04 -7.99 -1.50
N MET A 144 7.30 -7.97 -0.39
CA MET A 144 7.61 -7.18 0.81
C MET A 144 8.04 -8.12 1.95
N PRO A 145 9.33 -8.50 2.03
CA PRO A 145 9.77 -9.59 2.91
C PRO A 145 9.65 -9.27 4.40
N PHE A 146 9.69 -8.00 4.79
CA PHE A 146 9.60 -7.63 6.21
C PHE A 146 8.19 -7.74 6.77
N ASP A 147 7.17 -7.61 5.96
CA ASP A 147 5.77 -7.68 6.36
C ASP A 147 5.40 -9.05 6.92
N SER A 148 5.99 -10.12 6.39
CA SER A 148 5.73 -11.47 6.88
C SER A 148 6.07 -11.64 8.37
N TYR A 149 7.11 -10.98 8.85
CA TYR A 149 7.49 -11.03 10.28
C TYR A 149 6.51 -10.23 11.14
N TYR A 150 6.11 -9.06 10.67
CA TYR A 150 5.17 -8.21 11.39
C TYR A 150 3.78 -8.85 11.45
N VAL A 151 3.27 -9.30 10.32
CA VAL A 151 1.96 -9.97 10.23
C VAL A 151 1.96 -11.26 11.05
N SER A 152 3.05 -12.06 11.00
CA SER A 152 3.16 -13.27 11.83
C SER A 152 3.16 -12.93 13.32
N LEU A 153 3.83 -11.85 13.73
CA LEU A 153 3.84 -11.43 15.12
C LEU A 153 2.44 -11.08 15.65
N LEU A 154 1.68 -10.36 14.86
CA LEU A 154 0.30 -10.00 15.19
C LEU A 154 -0.60 -11.25 15.19
N SER A 155 -0.43 -12.15 14.20
CA SER A 155 -1.20 -13.40 14.10
C SER A 155 -0.95 -14.33 15.29
N GLU A 156 0.29 -14.47 15.75
CA GLU A 156 0.61 -15.20 16.97
C GLU A 156 -0.03 -14.58 18.22
N GLY A 157 -0.29 -13.27 18.18
CA GLY A 157 -1.08 -12.59 19.21
C GLY A 157 -2.52 -13.08 19.28
N TYR A 158 -3.14 -13.36 18.13
CA TYR A 158 -4.50 -13.91 18.04
C TYR A 158 -4.56 -15.41 18.35
N VAL A 159 -3.58 -16.19 17.89
CA VAL A 159 -3.48 -17.63 18.21
C VAL A 159 -3.25 -17.84 19.71
N GLY A 160 -2.53 -16.97 20.35
CA GLY A 160 -2.16 -17.07 21.77
C GLY A 160 -1.05 -18.09 22.04
N GLY A 161 -0.65 -18.19 23.30
CA GLY A 161 0.36 -19.15 23.74
C GLY A 161 1.72 -18.53 24.02
N ASN A 162 2.65 -19.40 24.43
CA ASN A 162 4.02 -19.01 24.80
C ASN A 162 4.92 -18.92 23.55
N PHE A 163 6.00 -18.13 23.67
CA PHE A 163 7.06 -17.99 22.65
C PHE A 163 6.59 -17.38 21.31
N LYS A 164 5.55 -16.54 21.33
CA LYS A 164 5.00 -15.91 20.12
C LYS A 164 6.06 -15.21 19.25
N TRP A 165 7.06 -14.57 19.83
CA TRP A 165 8.13 -13.91 19.09
C TRP A 165 9.01 -14.87 18.29
N ILE A 166 9.35 -16.03 18.89
CA ILE A 166 10.16 -17.06 18.22
C ILE A 166 9.37 -17.71 17.09
N LYS A 167 8.09 -18.03 17.36
CA LYS A 167 7.19 -18.59 16.33
C LYS A 167 6.99 -17.61 15.18
N ALA A 168 6.69 -16.34 15.47
CA ALA A 168 6.51 -15.30 14.46
C ALA A 168 7.77 -15.13 13.59
N ALA A 169 8.95 -15.10 14.20
CA ALA A 169 10.21 -15.02 13.47
C ALA A 169 10.41 -16.22 12.55
N PHE A 170 10.14 -17.44 13.05
CA PHE A 170 10.24 -18.67 12.27
C PHE A 170 9.22 -18.71 11.13
N ILE A 171 7.95 -18.41 11.39
CA ILE A 171 6.89 -18.39 10.38
C ILE A 171 7.15 -17.32 9.34
N GLY A 172 7.54 -16.09 9.75
CA GLY A 172 7.91 -15.03 8.83
C GLY A 172 9.08 -15.41 7.92
N PHE A 173 10.10 -16.08 8.47
CA PHE A 173 11.21 -16.62 7.68
C PHE A 173 10.74 -17.68 6.67
N VAL A 174 9.94 -18.66 7.12
CA VAL A 174 9.41 -19.72 6.23
C VAL A 174 8.52 -19.13 5.15
N SER A 175 7.68 -18.14 5.49
CA SER A 175 6.85 -17.42 4.51
C SER A 175 7.73 -16.78 3.44
N ASN A 176 8.82 -16.09 3.82
CA ASN A 176 9.74 -15.49 2.86
C ASN A 176 10.48 -16.52 1.98
N VAL A 177 10.94 -17.63 2.56
CA VAL A 177 11.58 -18.71 1.78
C VAL A 177 10.60 -19.32 0.76
N ARG A 178 9.34 -19.41 1.11
CA ARG A 178 8.26 -19.96 0.27
C ARG A 178 7.59 -18.93 -0.63
N SER A 179 7.97 -17.65 -0.54
CA SER A 179 7.39 -16.56 -1.33
C SER A 179 7.84 -16.50 -2.79
N GLY A 180 8.50 -17.56 -3.29
CA GLY A 180 8.87 -17.66 -4.70
C GLY A 180 7.70 -17.34 -5.64
N GLY A 181 7.95 -16.56 -6.71
CA GLY A 181 6.92 -16.22 -7.70
C GLY A 181 5.89 -15.22 -7.22
N HIS A 182 6.25 -14.26 -6.37
CA HIS A 182 5.36 -13.21 -5.85
C HIS A 182 4.28 -13.73 -4.91
N ASN A 183 4.68 -14.47 -3.89
CA ASN A 183 3.78 -15.04 -2.88
C ASN A 183 4.13 -14.63 -1.44
N ALA A 184 4.74 -13.46 -1.26
CA ALA A 184 5.01 -12.89 0.06
C ALA A 184 3.71 -12.45 0.77
N SER A 185 3.80 -12.23 2.08
CA SER A 185 2.70 -11.77 2.95
C SER A 185 2.05 -10.49 2.44
N SER A 186 2.86 -9.56 1.94
CA SER A 186 2.41 -8.38 1.21
C SER A 186 3.16 -8.24 -0.11
N LEU A 187 2.50 -7.64 -1.08
CA LEU A 187 3.03 -7.40 -2.42
C LEU A 187 2.94 -5.91 -2.77
N THR A 188 3.98 -5.41 -3.41
CA THR A 188 3.96 -4.10 -4.07
C THR A 188 3.67 -4.29 -5.55
N TYR A 189 2.60 -3.68 -6.02
CA TYR A 189 2.21 -3.65 -7.44
C TYR A 189 2.60 -2.31 -8.03
N ILE A 190 3.36 -2.32 -9.13
CA ILE A 190 3.74 -1.13 -9.88
C ILE A 190 2.91 -1.12 -11.16
N LEU A 191 2.04 -0.13 -11.23
CA LEU A 191 1.13 0.05 -12.37
C LEU A 191 1.51 1.34 -13.12
N ARG A 192 1.36 1.33 -14.42
CA ARG A 192 1.63 2.48 -15.29
C ARG A 192 0.34 2.92 -15.98
N LYS A 193 0.10 4.23 -16.00
CA LYS A 193 -1.02 4.78 -16.77
C LYS A 193 -0.79 4.52 -18.26
N SER A 194 -1.70 3.78 -18.89
CA SER A 194 -1.61 3.41 -20.31
C SER A 194 -1.65 4.65 -21.20
N LYS A 195 -0.96 4.56 -22.35
CA LYS A 195 -0.99 5.61 -23.39
C LYS A 195 -2.35 5.71 -24.10
N THR A 196 -3.16 4.65 -24.01
CA THR A 196 -4.39 4.47 -24.77
C THR A 196 -5.67 4.70 -23.97
N GLY A 197 -5.63 5.32 -22.82
CA GLY A 197 -6.80 5.74 -22.07
C GLY A 197 -7.35 7.04 -22.67
N ALA A 198 -8.34 6.93 -23.52
CA ALA A 198 -9.19 8.05 -23.98
C ALA A 198 -10.16 8.42 -22.88
#